data_d298485d6c77803585bf661946fd14f0
#
_entry.id   d298485d6c77803585bf661946fd14f0
#
_cell.length_a   1.000
_cell.length_b   1.000
_cell.length_c   1.000
_cell.angle_alpha   90.00
_cell.angle_beta   90.00
_cell.angle_gamma   90.00
#
_symmetry.space_group_name_H-M   'P 1'
#
loop_
_entity.id
_entity.type
_entity.pdbx_description
1 polymer ?
#
loop_
_entity_poly.entity_id
_entity_poly.type
_entity_poly.pdbx_seq_one_letter_code
_entity_poly.pdbx_strand_id
1 'polypeptide(L)'
;VVLGEEKRGTGFSSGLALLANAILNENFETPEKDISALRYVAFMNINKRGGFTECKTDLLRDYAQNYKDLIDREIKIISPDIIVCCGMGVRDCLSGVDSCKSLPVLEVYHPSARYKTDTDRLKKLEDELKNAQF
;
A
#
# COMPACT_ATOMS: atom_id res chain seq x y z
N VAL A 1 6.82 8.42 9.68
CA VAL A 1 7.28 7.29 10.48
C VAL A 1 8.62 7.64 11.09
N VAL A 2 8.67 7.68 12.39
CA VAL A 2 9.93 7.86 13.09
C VAL A 2 10.63 6.51 13.09
N LEU A 3 11.64 6.37 12.26
CA LEU A 3 12.49 5.19 12.22
C LEU A 3 13.58 5.34 13.27
N GLY A 4 13.20 5.48 14.54
CA GLY A 4 14.15 5.59 15.62
C GLY A 4 14.91 4.29 15.84
N GLU A 5 15.45 4.13 17.02
CA GLU A 5 16.23 2.96 17.39
C GLU A 5 15.42 1.66 17.44
N GLU A 6 14.10 1.74 17.32
CA GLU A 6 13.25 0.57 17.28
C GLU A 6 13.29 -0.11 15.93
N LYS A 7 13.97 -1.23 15.88
CA LYS A 7 13.97 -2.11 14.71
C LYS A 7 12.68 -2.88 14.55
N ARG A 8 11.78 -2.78 15.52
CA ARG A 8 10.46 -3.41 15.48
C ARG A 8 9.42 -2.33 15.25
N GLY A 9 8.76 -2.40 14.12
CA GLY A 9 7.60 -1.59 13.87
C GLY A 9 6.40 -2.07 14.68
N THR A 10 5.36 -1.21 14.74
CA THR A 10 4.02 -1.62 15.16
C THR A 10 3.50 -2.65 14.15
N GLY A 11 2.35 -3.26 14.41
CA GLY A 11 1.74 -4.21 13.47
C GLY A 11 1.59 -3.65 12.06
N PHE A 12 1.25 -2.36 11.96
CA PHE A 12 1.13 -1.68 10.66
C PHE A 12 2.49 -1.50 9.97
N SER A 13 3.47 -0.95 10.66
CA SER A 13 4.78 -0.71 10.07
C SER A 13 5.54 -2.01 9.78
N SER A 14 5.39 -3.03 10.61
CA SER A 14 5.94 -4.36 10.32
C SER A 14 5.32 -4.97 9.06
N GLY A 15 4.01 -4.84 8.91
CA GLY A 15 3.31 -5.32 7.72
C GLY A 15 3.73 -4.59 6.46
N LEU A 16 3.91 -3.27 6.53
CA LEU A 16 4.44 -2.50 5.41
C LEU A 16 5.87 -2.89 5.08
N ALA A 17 6.71 -3.09 6.10
CA ALA A 17 8.10 -3.50 5.91
C ALA A 17 8.19 -4.88 5.26
N LEU A 18 7.30 -5.80 5.63
CA LEU A 18 7.23 -7.11 4.99
C LEU A 18 7.01 -6.98 3.48
N LEU A 19 6.04 -6.17 3.08
CA LEU A 19 5.72 -5.96 1.67
C LEU A 19 6.88 -5.25 0.94
N ALA A 20 7.43 -4.21 1.55
CA ALA A 20 8.53 -3.45 0.96
C ALA A 20 9.77 -4.32 0.75
N ASN A 21 10.16 -5.10 1.75
CA ASN A 21 11.31 -6.00 1.64
C ASN A 21 11.10 -7.05 0.54
N ALA A 22 9.90 -7.61 0.46
CA ALA A 22 9.60 -8.61 -0.55
C ALA A 22 9.74 -8.04 -1.97
N ILE A 23 9.26 -6.84 -2.21
CA ILE A 23 9.36 -6.17 -3.51
C ILE A 23 10.81 -5.80 -3.81
N LEU A 24 11.50 -5.17 -2.87
CA LEU A 24 12.88 -4.71 -3.08
C LEU A 24 13.86 -5.87 -3.30
N ASN A 25 13.66 -6.97 -2.61
CA ASN A 25 14.55 -8.14 -2.67
C ASN A 25 14.07 -9.20 -3.65
N GLU A 26 12.89 -8.99 -4.26
CA GLU A 26 12.25 -9.98 -5.14
C GLU A 26 12.14 -11.36 -4.49
N ASN A 27 11.85 -11.38 -3.19
CA ASN A 27 11.76 -12.60 -2.40
C ASN A 27 10.41 -12.66 -1.68
N PHE A 28 9.60 -13.63 -2.07
CA PHE A 28 8.25 -13.84 -1.53
C PHE A 28 8.15 -15.10 -0.66
N GLU A 29 9.27 -15.79 -0.42
CA GLU A 29 9.29 -17.03 0.34
C GLU A 29 9.74 -16.82 1.77
N THR A 30 10.71 -15.95 1.99
CA THR A 30 11.29 -15.69 3.31
C THR A 30 10.81 -14.35 3.83
N PRO A 31 9.99 -14.33 4.91
CA PRO A 31 9.54 -13.08 5.50
C PRO A 31 10.70 -12.24 6.04
N GLU A 32 10.74 -10.98 5.66
CA GLU A 32 11.69 -9.99 6.15
C GLU A 32 10.92 -8.73 6.56
N LYS A 33 11.09 -8.30 7.80
CA LYS A 33 10.34 -7.19 8.38
C LYS A 33 11.21 -6.04 8.86
N ASP A 34 12.42 -5.92 8.34
CA ASP A 34 13.31 -4.82 8.68
C ASP A 34 12.69 -3.50 8.23
N ILE A 35 12.38 -2.62 9.19
CA ILE A 35 11.71 -1.35 8.91
C ILE A 35 12.59 -0.37 8.13
N SER A 36 13.88 -0.63 7.96
CA SER A 36 14.75 0.20 7.13
C SER A 36 14.31 0.24 5.67
N ALA A 37 13.59 -0.78 5.20
CA ALA A 37 13.01 -0.79 3.87
C ALA A 37 11.99 0.33 3.65
N LEU A 38 11.40 0.86 4.70
CA LEU A 38 10.40 1.92 4.61
C LEU A 38 10.96 3.24 4.09
N ARG A 39 12.28 3.40 4.06
CA ARG A 39 12.93 4.58 3.44
C ARG A 39 12.65 4.68 1.94
N TYR A 40 12.28 3.57 1.32
CA TYR A 40 11.97 3.53 -0.12
C TYR A 40 10.47 3.61 -0.40
N VAL A 41 9.68 3.85 0.65
CA VAL A 41 8.21 3.84 0.57
C VAL A 41 7.67 5.22 0.91
N ALA A 42 6.80 5.73 0.05
CA ALA A 42 5.94 6.85 0.39
C ALA A 42 4.59 6.30 0.81
N PHE A 43 4.04 6.84 1.88
CA PHE A 43 2.72 6.45 2.37
C PHE A 43 1.74 7.59 2.18
N MET A 44 0.54 7.25 1.68
CA MET A 44 -0.50 8.22 1.40
C MET A 44 -1.85 7.65 1.79
N ASN A 45 -2.64 8.43 2.49
CA ASN A 45 -4.03 8.10 2.76
C ASN A 45 -4.94 8.65 1.66
N ILE A 46 -5.86 7.83 1.19
CA ILE A 46 -6.89 8.27 0.25
C ILE A 46 -7.88 9.19 0.97
N ASN A 47 -8.25 8.84 2.20
CA ASN A 47 -9.09 9.72 3.02
C ASN A 47 -8.25 10.88 3.56
N LYS A 48 -8.46 12.06 3.02
CA LYS A 48 -7.75 13.29 3.41
C LYS A 48 -8.41 13.99 4.60
N ARG A 49 -9.59 13.54 5.03
CA ARG A 49 -10.28 14.04 6.22
C ARG A 49 -10.06 13.07 7.36
N GLY A 50 -9.63 13.57 8.50
CA GLY A 50 -9.55 12.76 9.70
C GLY A 50 -10.94 12.45 10.28
N GLY A 51 -11.02 11.60 11.29
CA GLY A 51 -12.19 11.49 12.14
C GLY A 51 -12.96 10.18 12.11
N PHE A 52 -12.59 9.20 11.32
CA PHE A 52 -13.24 7.89 11.34
C PHE A 52 -12.25 6.80 11.76
N THR A 53 -12.65 5.98 12.73
CA THR A 53 -11.87 4.81 13.18
C THR A 53 -11.98 3.65 12.20
N GLU A 54 -13.06 3.61 11.43
CA GLU A 54 -13.27 2.64 10.37
C GLU A 54 -13.73 3.36 9.11
N CYS A 55 -13.12 3.04 7.99
CA CYS A 55 -13.52 3.61 6.71
C CYS A 55 -14.32 2.57 5.93
N LYS A 56 -15.59 2.88 5.67
CA LYS A 56 -16.40 2.06 4.78
C LYS A 56 -15.94 2.26 3.34
N THR A 57 -15.88 1.18 2.56
CA THR A 57 -15.41 1.20 1.18
C THR A 57 -16.16 2.22 0.32
N ASP A 58 -17.49 2.31 0.48
CA ASP A 58 -18.31 3.26 -0.28
C ASP A 58 -17.94 4.70 0.03
N LEU A 59 -17.71 5.01 1.30
CA LEU A 59 -17.32 6.34 1.73
C LEU A 59 -15.92 6.68 1.21
N LEU A 60 -15.02 5.72 1.23
CA LEU A 60 -13.66 5.87 0.70
C LEU A 60 -13.69 6.16 -0.81
N ARG A 61 -14.56 5.48 -1.54
CA ARG A 61 -14.74 5.71 -2.97
C ARG A 61 -15.23 7.12 -3.25
N ASP A 62 -16.20 7.62 -2.47
CA ASP A 62 -16.71 8.97 -2.61
C ASP A 62 -15.63 10.00 -2.35
N TYR A 63 -14.81 9.80 -1.32
CA TYR A 63 -13.66 10.65 -1.05
C TYR A 63 -12.67 10.65 -2.20
N ALA A 64 -12.36 9.50 -2.74
CA ALA A 64 -11.42 9.38 -3.85
C ALA A 64 -11.93 10.12 -5.09
N GLN A 65 -13.22 10.04 -5.39
CA GLN A 65 -13.80 10.77 -6.51
C GLN A 65 -13.77 12.27 -6.30
N ASN A 66 -14.05 12.74 -5.09
CA ASN A 66 -14.02 14.16 -4.76
C ASN A 66 -12.61 14.75 -4.76
N TYR A 67 -11.60 13.96 -4.42
CA TYR A 67 -10.22 14.41 -4.29
C TYR A 67 -9.28 13.78 -5.33
N LYS A 68 -9.82 13.24 -6.41
CA LYS A 68 -9.01 12.54 -7.42
C LYS A 68 -7.91 13.40 -8.01
N ASP A 69 -8.16 14.69 -8.20
CA ASP A 69 -7.16 15.60 -8.75
C ASP A 69 -6.01 15.83 -7.78
N LEU A 70 -6.32 15.90 -6.48
CA LEU A 70 -5.30 16.01 -5.44
C LEU A 70 -4.48 14.73 -5.35
N ILE A 71 -5.14 13.58 -5.37
CA ILE A 71 -4.48 12.27 -5.36
C ILE A 71 -3.56 12.13 -6.58
N ASP A 72 -4.05 12.51 -7.75
CA ASP A 72 -3.26 12.47 -8.98
C ASP A 72 -2.00 13.32 -8.87
N ARG A 73 -2.14 14.53 -8.33
CA ARG A 73 -0.99 15.43 -8.12
C ARG A 73 0.01 14.86 -7.12
N GLU A 74 -0.45 14.28 -6.03
CA GLU A 74 0.42 13.64 -5.05
C GLU A 74 1.21 12.50 -5.67
N ILE A 75 0.56 11.65 -6.44
CA ILE A 75 1.21 10.53 -7.12
C ILE A 75 2.26 11.04 -8.12
N LYS A 76 1.95 12.07 -8.86
CA LYS A 76 2.91 12.69 -9.80
C LYS A 76 4.13 13.27 -9.10
N ILE A 77 3.93 13.90 -7.94
CA ILE A 77 5.02 14.44 -7.14
C ILE A 77 5.91 13.32 -6.60
N ILE A 78 5.31 12.26 -6.07
CA ILE A 78 6.03 11.11 -5.54
C ILE A 78 6.75 10.36 -6.65
N SER A 79 6.12 10.27 -7.82
CA SER A 79 6.65 9.54 -8.98
C SER A 79 7.07 8.11 -8.64
N PRO A 80 6.14 7.28 -8.15
CA PRO A 80 6.48 5.93 -7.73
C PRO A 80 6.68 5.00 -8.93
N ASP A 81 7.42 3.94 -8.73
CA ASP A 81 7.55 2.86 -9.72
C ASP A 81 6.37 1.90 -9.67
N ILE A 82 5.76 1.77 -8.51
CA ILE A 82 4.66 0.84 -8.24
C ILE A 82 3.77 1.41 -7.15
N ILE A 83 2.47 1.17 -7.27
CA ILE A 83 1.49 1.55 -6.27
C ILE A 83 0.94 0.28 -5.61
N VAL A 84 0.96 0.26 -4.29
CA VAL A 84 0.40 -0.85 -3.51
C VAL A 84 -0.77 -0.34 -2.69
N CYS A 85 -1.95 -0.80 -3.03
CA CYS A 85 -3.18 -0.47 -2.32
C CYS A 85 -3.37 -1.42 -1.14
N CYS A 86 -3.32 -0.88 0.07
CA CYS A 86 -3.36 -1.64 1.31
C CYS A 86 -4.79 -1.74 1.83
N GLY A 87 -5.46 -2.78 1.43
CA GLY A 87 -6.84 -3.06 1.81
C GLY A 87 -7.69 -3.43 0.60
N MET A 88 -8.60 -4.37 0.81
CA MET A 88 -9.47 -4.82 -0.28
C MET A 88 -10.47 -3.72 -0.64
N GLY A 89 -10.61 -3.46 -1.93
CA GLY A 89 -11.47 -2.39 -2.44
C GLY A 89 -10.76 -1.05 -2.64
N VAL A 90 -9.55 -0.87 -2.13
CA VAL A 90 -8.81 0.39 -2.24
C VAL A 90 -8.40 0.69 -3.68
N ARG A 91 -8.01 -0.33 -4.44
CA ARG A 91 -7.62 -0.15 -5.85
C ARG A 91 -8.75 0.47 -6.68
N ASP A 92 -9.98 0.06 -6.44
CA ASP A 92 -11.13 0.58 -7.18
C ASP A 92 -11.31 2.09 -6.95
N CYS A 93 -10.88 2.59 -5.81
CA CYS A 93 -10.92 4.01 -5.51
C CYS A 93 -10.00 4.85 -6.41
N LEU A 94 -8.99 4.23 -7.01
CA LEU A 94 -8.04 4.90 -7.89
C LEU A 94 -8.39 4.81 -9.36
N SER A 95 -9.54 4.22 -9.71
CA SER A 95 -9.93 3.96 -11.11
C SER A 95 -10.03 5.22 -11.98
N GLY A 96 -10.31 6.38 -11.38
CA GLY A 96 -10.41 7.65 -12.10
C GLY A 96 -9.15 8.50 -12.06
N VAL A 97 -8.06 8.00 -11.48
CA VAL A 97 -6.82 8.75 -11.30
C VAL A 97 -5.89 8.48 -12.49
N ASP A 98 -5.63 9.52 -13.29
CA ASP A 98 -4.89 9.36 -14.55
C ASP A 98 -3.47 8.84 -14.37
N SER A 99 -2.74 9.30 -13.35
CA SER A 99 -1.37 8.85 -13.11
C SER A 99 -1.28 7.37 -12.75
N CYS A 100 -2.37 6.77 -12.28
CA CYS A 100 -2.41 5.34 -11.95
C CYS A 100 -2.53 4.45 -13.19
N LYS A 101 -2.96 5.00 -14.32
CA LYS A 101 -3.20 4.21 -15.55
C LYS A 101 -1.92 3.69 -16.19
N SER A 102 -0.82 4.36 -15.97
CA SER A 102 0.48 4.00 -16.54
C SER A 102 1.39 3.26 -15.56
N LEU A 103 0.91 2.95 -14.37
CA LEU A 103 1.70 2.33 -13.31
C LEU A 103 1.10 0.98 -12.91
N PRO A 104 1.93 0.03 -12.47
CA PRO A 104 1.41 -1.17 -11.81
C PRO A 104 0.71 -0.78 -10.51
N VAL A 105 -0.55 -1.17 -10.37
CA VAL A 105 -1.34 -0.92 -9.16
C VAL A 105 -1.75 -2.26 -8.58
N LEU A 106 -1.20 -2.58 -7.43
CA LEU A 106 -1.44 -3.84 -6.73
C LEU A 106 -2.44 -3.64 -5.60
N GLU A 107 -3.18 -4.68 -5.27
CA GLU A 107 -4.06 -4.67 -4.11
C GLU A 107 -3.69 -5.82 -3.19
N VAL A 108 -3.39 -5.49 -1.94
CA VAL A 108 -2.97 -6.45 -0.93
C VAL A 108 -3.84 -6.33 0.31
N TYR A 109 -3.74 -7.30 1.22
CA TYR A 109 -4.42 -7.22 2.50
C TYR A 109 -3.86 -6.07 3.31
N HIS A 110 -4.71 -5.43 4.11
CA HIS A 110 -4.28 -4.36 4.99
C HIS A 110 -3.14 -4.86 5.89
N PRO A 111 -2.05 -4.09 6.06
CA PRO A 111 -0.89 -4.54 6.84
C PRO A 111 -1.22 -4.94 8.28
N SER A 112 -2.29 -4.41 8.85
CA SER A 112 -2.73 -4.72 10.21
C SER A 112 -3.79 -5.83 10.28
N ALA A 113 -4.12 -6.50 9.19
CA ALA A 113 -5.12 -7.56 9.18
C ALA A 113 -4.64 -8.74 10.04
N ARG A 114 -5.34 -8.97 11.16
CA ARG A 114 -4.88 -9.92 12.20
C ARG A 114 -4.99 -11.38 11.81
N TYR A 115 -5.93 -11.70 10.92
CA TYR A 115 -6.23 -13.08 10.51
C TYR A 115 -5.46 -13.50 9.26
N LYS A 116 -4.52 -12.69 8.81
CA LYS A 116 -3.65 -13.01 7.68
C LYS A 116 -2.24 -13.28 8.16
N THR A 117 -1.67 -14.38 7.73
CA THR A 117 -0.29 -14.74 8.03
C THR A 117 0.66 -14.01 7.09
N ASP A 118 1.95 -14.00 7.43
CA ASP A 118 2.99 -13.45 6.54
C ASP A 118 3.01 -14.20 5.21
N THR A 119 2.82 -15.52 5.25
CA THR A 119 2.76 -16.34 4.04
C THR A 119 1.59 -15.94 3.15
N ASP A 120 0.41 -15.70 3.73
CA ASP A 120 -0.76 -15.22 2.98
C ASP A 120 -0.49 -13.87 2.31
N ARG A 121 0.14 -12.96 3.03
CA ARG A 121 0.47 -11.63 2.52
C ARG A 121 1.45 -11.69 1.37
N LEU A 122 2.51 -12.47 1.51
CA LEU A 122 3.54 -12.60 0.49
C LEU A 122 2.98 -13.28 -0.76
N LYS A 123 2.14 -14.29 -0.58
CA LYS A 123 1.49 -14.95 -1.71
C LYS A 123 0.56 -14.01 -2.47
N LYS A 124 -0.24 -13.23 -1.75
CA LYS A 124 -1.13 -12.25 -2.37
C LYS A 124 -0.32 -11.22 -3.18
N LEU A 125 0.75 -10.73 -2.61
CA LEU A 125 1.64 -9.75 -3.26
C LEU A 125 2.28 -10.35 -4.51
N GLU A 126 2.80 -11.58 -4.41
CA GLU A 126 3.40 -12.28 -5.55
C GLU A 126 2.40 -12.47 -6.69
N ASP A 127 1.19 -12.92 -6.37
CA ASP A 127 0.14 -13.12 -7.36
C ASP A 127 -0.24 -11.81 -8.06
N GLU A 128 -0.33 -10.72 -7.31
CA GLU A 128 -0.61 -9.41 -7.86
C GLU A 128 0.50 -8.92 -8.77
N LEU A 129 1.75 -9.14 -8.39
CA LEU A 129 2.90 -8.78 -9.24
C LEU A 129 2.94 -9.59 -10.54
N LYS A 130 2.60 -10.86 -10.49
CA LYS A 130 2.53 -11.69 -11.69
C LYS A 130 1.42 -11.26 -12.64
N ASN A 131 0.32 -10.77 -12.10
CA ASN A 131 -0.83 -10.31 -12.88
C ASN A 131 -0.66 -8.89 -13.38
N ALA A 132 0.18 -8.09 -12.73
CA ALA A 132 0.50 -6.75 -13.20
C ALA A 132 1.46 -6.86 -14.37
N GLN A 133 1.14 -6.20 -15.47
CA GLN A 133 2.04 -6.16 -16.63
C GLN A 133 3.02 -5.01 -16.46
N PHE A 134 4.24 -5.39 -16.30
CA PHE A 134 5.34 -4.43 -16.30
C PHE A 134 5.84 -4.19 -17.71
#